data_59a27de28cc9495fc445ebe5670b2ebe
#
_entry.id   59a27de28cc9495fc445ebe5670b2ebe
#
_cell.length_a   1.000
_cell.length_b   1.000
_cell.length_c   1.000
_cell.angle_alpha   90.00
_cell.angle_beta   90.00
_cell.angle_gamma   90.00
#
_symmetry.space_group_name_H-M   'P 1'
#
loop_
_entity.id
_entity.type
_entity.pdbx_description
1 polymer ?
#
loop_
_entity_poly.entity_id
_entity_poly.type
_entity_poly.pdbx_seq_one_letter_code
_entity_poly.pdbx_strand_id
1 'polypeptide(L)'
;IACGLSSCDDFLEILPMNEVVLENYWTEKGDVTSVMNSCYEALEKEDCLVRMGVWGELRSDNLRLGSNVPNEINEILKENILPSNPMCNWKSFYEAINYCNTVCYYAPEVQKIDPNYTEAEMKANVAEASAIRALCYFYLARTFRNVPYTTKPSINDETEAYIIPATPFNAVIDSLIIDLEKVKDDAVRRYYTDESVNQWQNSSKITRWAIYALLADLYLWKGDWDNSIKYCDLVIDHKR
;
A
#
# COMPACT_ATOMS: atom_id res chain seq x y z
N ILE A 1 -54.70 -28.39 18.64
CA ILE A 1 -54.11 -27.93 17.35
C ILE A 1 -53.13 -26.83 17.68
N ALA A 2 -51.82 -27.14 17.70
CA ALA A 2 -50.78 -26.16 17.88
C ALA A 2 -50.33 -25.66 16.49
N CYS A 3 -50.64 -24.41 16.15
CA CYS A 3 -50.08 -23.73 15.00
C CYS A 3 -48.63 -23.32 15.32
N GLY A 4 -47.66 -23.98 14.69
CA GLY A 4 -46.27 -23.55 14.73
C GLY A 4 -46.14 -22.25 13.93
N LEU A 5 -45.71 -21.19 14.58
CA LEU A 5 -45.25 -19.96 13.91
C LEU A 5 -43.83 -20.20 13.45
N SER A 6 -43.66 -20.55 12.18
CA SER A 6 -42.33 -20.44 11.55
C SER A 6 -42.11 -18.97 11.25
N SER A 7 -41.26 -18.32 12.02
CA SER A 7 -40.74 -17.00 11.74
C SER A 7 -39.71 -17.14 10.59
N CYS A 8 -39.95 -16.46 9.48
CA CYS A 8 -38.92 -16.26 8.49
C CYS A 8 -38.02 -15.12 8.98
N ASP A 9 -36.85 -15.43 9.50
CA ASP A 9 -35.87 -14.44 9.96
C ASP A 9 -35.36 -13.54 8.82
N ASP A 10 -35.27 -14.07 7.59
CA ASP A 10 -34.81 -13.35 6.38
C ASP A 10 -35.70 -12.15 5.97
N PHE A 11 -36.94 -12.05 6.47
CA PHE A 11 -37.87 -10.96 6.11
C PHE A 11 -37.64 -9.68 6.91
N LEU A 12 -36.88 -9.74 7.99
CA LEU A 12 -36.66 -8.61 8.91
C LEU A 12 -35.27 -7.94 8.73
N GLU A 13 -34.40 -8.53 7.94
CA GLU A 13 -33.13 -7.88 7.58
C GLU A 13 -33.35 -6.90 6.42
N ILE A 14 -33.75 -5.67 6.76
CA ILE A 14 -33.78 -4.55 5.80
C ILE A 14 -32.36 -4.06 5.66
N LEU A 15 -31.64 -4.58 4.66
CA LEU A 15 -30.37 -4.01 4.26
C LEU A 15 -30.60 -2.57 3.73
N PRO A 16 -29.84 -1.57 4.17
CA PRO A 16 -29.96 -0.22 3.65
C PRO A 16 -29.77 -0.22 2.14
N MET A 17 -30.77 0.24 1.38
CA MET A 17 -30.73 0.23 -0.09
C MET A 17 -29.62 1.12 -0.71
N ASN A 18 -28.99 1.97 0.07
CA ASN A 18 -27.99 2.94 -0.36
C ASN A 18 -26.60 2.77 0.26
N GLU A 19 -26.40 1.77 1.11
CA GLU A 19 -25.09 1.48 1.70
C GLU A 19 -24.65 0.08 1.28
N VAL A 20 -23.50 -0.01 0.62
CA VAL A 20 -22.88 -1.29 0.35
C VAL A 20 -22.32 -1.80 1.68
N VAL A 21 -22.97 -2.81 2.27
CA VAL A 21 -22.42 -3.49 3.45
C VAL A 21 -21.10 -4.12 3.03
N LEU A 22 -20.02 -3.83 3.74
CA LEU A 22 -18.67 -4.25 3.40
C LEU A 22 -18.57 -5.77 3.14
N GLU A 23 -19.35 -6.57 3.86
CA GLU A 23 -19.44 -8.02 3.73
C GLU A 23 -20.03 -8.45 2.37
N ASN A 24 -20.91 -7.64 1.77
CA ASN A 24 -21.55 -7.91 0.49
C ASN A 24 -20.84 -7.26 -0.72
N TYR A 25 -19.77 -6.50 -0.47
CA TYR A 25 -19.02 -5.81 -1.51
C TYR A 25 -18.10 -6.75 -2.28
N TRP A 26 -17.47 -7.70 -1.60
CA TRP A 26 -16.39 -8.54 -2.13
C TRP A 26 -16.92 -9.80 -2.81
N THR A 27 -17.42 -9.69 -4.03
CA THR A 27 -18.11 -10.76 -4.75
C THR A 27 -17.40 -11.22 -6.00
N GLU A 28 -16.66 -10.32 -6.68
CA GLU A 28 -16.03 -10.60 -7.96
C GLU A 28 -14.66 -9.91 -8.12
N LYS A 29 -13.89 -10.34 -9.11
CA LYS A 29 -12.61 -9.75 -9.50
C LYS A 29 -12.67 -8.23 -9.69
N GLY A 30 -13.80 -7.72 -10.21
CA GLY A 30 -14.04 -6.29 -10.42
C GLY A 30 -13.89 -5.48 -9.13
N ASP A 31 -14.38 -6.01 -8.01
CA ASP A 31 -14.30 -5.37 -6.69
C ASP A 31 -12.85 -5.23 -6.23
N VAL A 32 -12.08 -6.31 -6.37
CA VAL A 32 -10.64 -6.30 -6.05
C VAL A 32 -9.90 -5.27 -6.91
N THR A 33 -10.20 -5.23 -8.21
CA THR A 33 -9.60 -4.27 -9.15
C THR A 33 -9.94 -2.83 -8.78
N SER A 34 -11.18 -2.57 -8.34
CA SER A 34 -11.62 -1.24 -7.92
C SER A 34 -10.84 -0.75 -6.69
N VAL A 35 -10.65 -1.60 -5.68
CA VAL A 35 -9.87 -1.23 -4.49
C VAL A 35 -8.37 -1.16 -4.78
N MET A 36 -7.84 -1.98 -5.70
CA MET A 36 -6.46 -1.80 -6.21
C MET A 36 -6.26 -0.45 -6.86
N ASN A 37 -7.22 0.04 -7.65
CA ASN A 37 -7.16 1.39 -8.21
C ASN A 37 -7.18 2.46 -7.11
N SER A 38 -7.96 2.26 -6.04
CA SER A 38 -7.97 3.16 -4.88
C SER A 38 -6.62 3.20 -4.14
N CYS A 39 -5.84 2.10 -4.14
CA CYS A 39 -4.47 2.11 -3.60
C CYS A 39 -3.58 3.11 -4.37
N TYR A 40 -3.67 3.13 -5.70
CA TYR A 40 -2.91 4.08 -6.52
C TYR A 40 -3.45 5.49 -6.42
N GLU A 41 -4.78 5.67 -6.46
CA GLU A 41 -5.41 6.96 -6.28
C GLU A 41 -4.99 7.63 -4.96
N ALA A 42 -4.89 6.86 -3.87
CA ALA A 42 -4.41 7.37 -2.59
C ALA A 42 -2.96 7.86 -2.66
N LEU A 43 -2.09 7.21 -3.45
CA LEU A 43 -0.72 7.67 -3.67
C LEU A 43 -0.64 8.91 -4.55
N GLU A 44 -1.53 9.03 -5.54
CA GLU A 44 -1.58 10.14 -6.49
C GLU A 44 -2.18 11.43 -5.89
N LYS A 45 -2.81 11.36 -4.71
CA LYS A 45 -3.29 12.56 -4.03
C LYS A 45 -2.14 13.54 -3.81
N GLU A 46 -2.39 14.81 -4.13
CA GLU A 46 -1.39 15.90 -3.99
C GLU A 46 -0.71 15.87 -2.61
N ASP A 47 -1.51 15.64 -1.55
CA ASP A 47 -1.04 15.57 -0.17
C ASP A 47 0.02 14.45 0.03
N CYS A 48 -0.15 13.29 -0.59
CA CYS A 48 0.80 12.18 -0.53
C CYS A 48 2.05 12.46 -1.36
N LEU A 49 1.87 12.91 -2.62
CA LEU A 49 2.98 13.22 -3.53
C LEU A 49 3.89 14.32 -2.99
N VAL A 50 3.32 15.40 -2.47
CA VAL A 50 4.10 16.49 -1.87
C VAL A 50 4.93 15.98 -0.68
N ARG A 51 4.33 15.14 0.19
CA ARG A 51 5.08 14.54 1.31
C ARG A 51 6.17 13.60 0.85
N MET A 52 5.95 12.79 -0.16
CA MET A 52 7.00 11.93 -0.72
C MET A 52 8.21 12.76 -1.18
N GLY A 53 7.97 13.85 -1.90
CA GLY A 53 9.02 14.78 -2.32
C GLY A 53 9.71 15.47 -1.14
N VAL A 54 8.93 16.01 -0.21
CA VAL A 54 9.46 16.73 0.97
C VAL A 54 10.23 15.79 1.90
N TRP A 55 9.69 14.61 2.21
CA TRP A 55 10.34 13.66 3.12
C TRP A 55 11.54 12.95 2.49
N GLY A 56 11.46 12.66 1.17
CA GLY A 56 12.50 11.93 0.46
C GLY A 56 13.66 12.79 0.02
N GLU A 57 13.38 13.97 -0.54
CA GLU A 57 14.37 14.73 -1.33
C GLU A 57 14.69 16.13 -0.80
N LEU A 58 13.77 16.80 -0.09
CA LEU A 58 13.93 18.22 0.25
C LEU A 58 15.19 18.51 1.09
N ARG A 59 15.59 17.56 1.94
CA ARG A 59 16.77 17.71 2.82
C ARG A 59 18.07 17.21 2.18
N SER A 60 18.01 16.82 0.90
CA SER A 60 19.20 16.46 0.13
C SER A 60 19.85 17.70 -0.49
N ASP A 61 21.10 17.56 -0.91
CA ASP A 61 21.82 18.62 -1.63
C ASP A 61 21.33 18.81 -3.08
N ASN A 62 20.40 17.95 -3.55
CA ASN A 62 19.89 17.97 -4.92
C ASN A 62 18.78 19.01 -5.15
N LEU A 63 18.14 19.49 -4.07
CA LEU A 63 17.04 20.43 -4.16
C LEU A 63 17.33 21.72 -3.40
N ARG A 64 16.81 22.82 -3.91
CA ARG A 64 16.74 24.11 -3.21
C ARG A 64 15.34 24.70 -3.38
N LEU A 65 14.96 25.51 -2.42
CA LEU A 65 13.68 26.22 -2.47
C LEU A 65 13.64 27.22 -3.61
N GLY A 66 12.50 27.28 -4.30
CA GLY A 66 12.19 28.35 -5.25
C GLY A 66 11.70 29.61 -4.56
N SER A 67 11.14 30.53 -5.32
CA SER A 67 10.38 31.70 -4.81
C SER A 67 8.97 31.22 -4.41
N ASN A 68 8.41 31.80 -3.33
CA ASN A 68 7.05 31.55 -2.85
C ASN A 68 6.80 30.13 -2.29
N VAL A 69 7.75 29.62 -1.53
CA VAL A 69 7.59 28.32 -0.85
C VAL A 69 6.77 28.50 0.44
N PRO A 70 5.80 27.60 0.73
CA PRO A 70 5.08 27.59 1.99
C PRO A 70 6.01 27.54 3.20
N ASN A 71 5.63 28.24 4.29
CA ASN A 71 6.48 28.38 5.46
C ASN A 71 6.81 27.02 6.11
N GLU A 72 5.86 26.08 6.14
CA GLU A 72 6.04 24.73 6.68
C GLU A 72 7.15 23.94 5.97
N ILE A 73 7.33 24.13 4.67
CA ILE A 73 8.41 23.52 3.89
C ILE A 73 9.74 24.22 4.17
N ASN A 74 9.72 25.55 4.27
CA ASN A 74 10.91 26.34 4.60
C ASN A 74 11.44 26.03 6.01
N GLU A 75 10.56 25.79 6.99
CA GLU A 75 10.95 25.38 8.33
C GLU A 75 11.60 23.98 8.34
N ILE A 76 11.16 23.04 7.50
CA ILE A 76 11.82 21.73 7.37
C ILE A 76 13.23 21.88 6.84
N LEU A 77 13.46 22.72 5.84
CA LEU A 77 14.79 22.96 5.29
C LEU A 77 15.73 23.62 6.31
N LYS A 78 15.18 24.48 7.20
CA LYS A 78 15.92 25.08 8.31
C LYS A 78 16.11 24.14 9.52
N GLU A 79 15.66 22.88 9.40
CA GLU A 79 15.70 21.90 10.50
C GLU A 79 14.85 22.28 11.73
N ASN A 80 13.92 23.23 11.59
CA ASN A 80 12.98 23.62 12.62
C ASN A 80 11.66 22.84 12.47
N ILE A 81 11.73 21.53 12.68
CA ILE A 81 10.59 20.62 12.46
C ILE A 81 9.81 20.45 13.77
N LEU A 82 8.71 21.19 13.90
CA LEU A 82 7.80 21.06 15.03
C LEU A 82 6.74 19.98 14.77
N PRO A 83 6.25 19.28 15.80
CA PRO A 83 5.15 18.30 15.64
C PRO A 83 3.87 18.90 15.05
N SER A 84 3.66 20.21 15.20
CA SER A 84 2.54 20.96 14.60
C SER A 84 2.72 21.29 13.13
N ASN A 85 3.89 21.00 12.53
CA ASN A 85 4.11 21.22 11.12
C ASN A 85 3.15 20.35 10.30
N PRO A 86 2.34 20.91 9.35
CA PRO A 86 1.40 20.15 8.54
C PRO A 86 2.03 18.98 7.76
N MET A 87 3.33 19.08 7.42
CA MET A 87 4.05 18.00 6.76
C MET A 87 4.29 16.77 7.66
N CYS A 88 4.09 16.87 8.98
CA CYS A 88 4.17 15.75 9.91
C CYS A 88 2.88 14.92 9.98
N ASN A 89 1.91 15.15 9.12
CA ASN A 89 0.65 14.40 9.08
C ASN A 89 0.79 13.10 8.27
N TRP A 90 0.37 11.97 8.84
CA TRP A 90 0.50 10.63 8.27
C TRP A 90 -0.78 10.12 7.57
N LYS A 91 -1.88 10.87 7.64
CA LYS A 91 -3.22 10.40 7.23
C LYS A 91 -3.24 9.78 5.83
N SER A 92 -2.69 10.46 4.83
CA SER A 92 -2.71 10.00 3.45
C SER A 92 -1.97 8.67 3.25
N PHE A 93 -0.87 8.47 3.97
CA PHE A 93 -0.12 7.20 3.92
C PHE A 93 -0.88 6.05 4.57
N TYR A 94 -1.50 6.27 5.74
CA TYR A 94 -2.30 5.23 6.40
C TYR A 94 -3.61 4.93 5.66
N GLU A 95 -4.16 5.89 4.94
CA GLU A 95 -5.28 5.65 4.02
C GLU A 95 -4.88 4.67 2.90
N ALA A 96 -3.75 4.91 2.22
CA ALA A 96 -3.22 3.99 1.22
C ALA A 96 -2.88 2.60 1.80
N ILE A 97 -2.26 2.56 2.99
CA ILE A 97 -1.96 1.31 3.71
C ILE A 97 -3.25 0.53 4.00
N ASN A 98 -4.33 1.20 4.41
CA ASN A 98 -5.59 0.53 4.70
C ASN A 98 -6.23 -0.08 3.45
N TYR A 99 -6.23 0.62 2.32
CA TYR A 99 -6.68 0.03 1.05
C TYR A 99 -5.84 -1.20 0.67
N CYS A 100 -4.52 -1.13 0.80
CA CYS A 100 -3.65 -2.28 0.54
C CYS A 100 -3.93 -3.45 1.48
N ASN A 101 -4.13 -3.19 2.78
CA ASN A 101 -4.50 -4.22 3.75
C ASN A 101 -5.83 -4.88 3.39
N THR A 102 -6.80 -4.07 2.94
CA THR A 102 -8.12 -4.53 2.53
C THR A 102 -8.04 -5.47 1.32
N VAL A 103 -7.24 -5.10 0.29
CA VAL A 103 -6.98 -5.99 -0.85
C VAL A 103 -6.32 -7.30 -0.41
N CYS A 104 -5.27 -7.23 0.40
CA CYS A 104 -4.56 -8.43 0.87
C CYS A 104 -5.46 -9.37 1.69
N TYR A 105 -6.44 -8.83 2.38
CA TYR A 105 -7.38 -9.59 3.20
C TYR A 105 -8.49 -10.24 2.38
N TYR A 106 -9.14 -9.48 1.47
CA TYR A 106 -10.32 -9.95 0.76
C TYR A 106 -10.03 -10.64 -0.58
N ALA A 107 -8.93 -10.31 -1.27
CA ALA A 107 -8.63 -10.93 -2.57
C ALA A 107 -8.60 -12.48 -2.52
N PRO A 108 -8.03 -13.14 -1.49
CA PRO A 108 -8.09 -14.59 -1.37
C PRO A 108 -9.51 -15.13 -1.16
N GLU A 109 -10.41 -14.39 -0.51
CA GLU A 109 -11.81 -14.80 -0.31
C GLU A 109 -12.60 -14.67 -1.62
N VAL A 110 -12.43 -13.57 -2.34
CA VAL A 110 -13.05 -13.37 -3.67
C VAL A 110 -12.59 -14.45 -4.65
N GLN A 111 -11.32 -14.86 -4.61
CA GLN A 111 -10.80 -15.92 -5.49
C GLN A 111 -11.50 -17.26 -5.27
N LYS A 112 -12.01 -17.55 -4.05
CA LYS A 112 -12.74 -18.79 -3.76
C LYS A 112 -14.14 -18.81 -4.34
N ILE A 113 -14.77 -17.66 -4.59
CA ILE A 113 -16.15 -17.52 -5.01
C ILE A 113 -16.31 -17.08 -6.48
N ASP A 114 -15.35 -16.33 -7.03
CA ASP A 114 -15.37 -15.91 -8.44
C ASP A 114 -14.51 -16.86 -9.30
N PRO A 115 -15.14 -17.70 -10.16
CA PRO A 115 -14.41 -18.63 -11.02
C PRO A 115 -13.58 -17.93 -12.12
N ASN A 116 -13.83 -16.63 -12.39
CA ASN A 116 -13.09 -15.84 -13.36
C ASN A 116 -11.85 -15.18 -12.74
N TYR A 117 -11.70 -15.24 -11.41
CA TYR A 117 -10.56 -14.71 -10.71
C TYR A 117 -9.55 -15.81 -10.41
N THR A 118 -8.54 -15.93 -11.24
CA THR A 118 -7.54 -17.00 -11.11
C THR A 118 -6.63 -16.81 -9.90
N GLU A 119 -6.09 -17.91 -9.38
CA GLU A 119 -5.10 -17.87 -8.28
C GLU A 119 -3.87 -17.02 -8.64
N ALA A 120 -3.42 -17.07 -9.89
CA ALA A 120 -2.28 -16.27 -10.37
C ALA A 120 -2.58 -14.77 -10.34
N GLU A 121 -3.79 -14.36 -10.75
CA GLU A 121 -4.22 -12.95 -10.68
C GLU A 121 -4.39 -12.49 -9.24
N MET A 122 -4.96 -13.31 -8.38
CA MET A 122 -5.09 -13.01 -6.95
C MET A 122 -3.72 -12.80 -6.32
N LYS A 123 -2.76 -13.71 -6.54
CA LYS A 123 -1.40 -13.58 -6.03
C LYS A 123 -0.70 -12.32 -6.56
N ALA A 124 -0.90 -11.99 -7.84
CA ALA A 124 -0.37 -10.77 -8.44
C ALA A 124 -0.93 -9.50 -7.77
N ASN A 125 -2.24 -9.44 -7.53
CA ASN A 125 -2.86 -8.31 -6.84
C ASN A 125 -2.39 -8.19 -5.38
N VAL A 126 -2.23 -9.30 -4.67
CA VAL A 126 -1.67 -9.31 -3.31
C VAL A 126 -0.22 -8.83 -3.30
N ALA A 127 0.59 -9.22 -4.29
CA ALA A 127 1.97 -8.75 -4.42
C ALA A 127 2.04 -7.25 -4.72
N GLU A 128 1.18 -6.75 -5.60
CA GLU A 128 1.05 -5.35 -5.96
C GLU A 128 0.65 -4.50 -4.74
N ALA A 129 -0.42 -4.90 -4.02
CA ALA A 129 -0.87 -4.22 -2.81
C ALA A 129 0.18 -4.25 -1.69
N SER A 130 0.87 -5.39 -1.50
CA SER A 130 1.94 -5.53 -0.51
C SER A 130 3.12 -4.60 -0.81
N ALA A 131 3.44 -4.39 -2.08
CA ALA A 131 4.51 -3.49 -2.48
C ALA A 131 4.16 -2.01 -2.26
N ILE A 132 2.93 -1.59 -2.58
CA ILE A 132 2.44 -0.24 -2.30
C ILE A 132 2.44 0.01 -0.78
N ARG A 133 1.93 -0.93 0.01
CA ARG A 133 1.97 -0.86 1.48
C ARG A 133 3.39 -0.73 2.00
N ALA A 134 4.31 -1.53 1.48
CA ALA A 134 5.72 -1.48 1.88
C ALA A 134 6.36 -0.14 1.54
N LEU A 135 6.07 0.43 0.38
CA LEU A 135 6.53 1.76 -0.02
C LEU A 135 6.05 2.84 0.97
N CYS A 136 4.76 2.82 1.32
CA CYS A 136 4.18 3.76 2.29
C CYS A 136 4.86 3.66 3.67
N TYR A 137 4.99 2.44 4.20
CA TYR A 137 5.67 2.23 5.48
C TYR A 137 7.15 2.60 5.44
N PHE A 138 7.81 2.39 4.31
CA PHE A 138 9.21 2.75 4.16
C PHE A 138 9.42 4.27 4.21
N TYR A 139 8.55 5.05 3.55
CA TYR A 139 8.54 6.51 3.69
C TYR A 139 8.30 6.95 5.14
N LEU A 140 7.29 6.38 5.79
CA LEU A 140 6.99 6.66 7.20
C LEU A 140 8.17 6.33 8.12
N ALA A 141 8.75 5.13 7.98
CA ALA A 141 9.85 4.67 8.83
C ALA A 141 11.12 5.47 8.62
N ARG A 142 11.49 5.83 7.39
CA ARG A 142 12.65 6.68 7.10
C ARG A 142 12.50 8.08 7.71
N THR A 143 11.29 8.61 7.70
CA THR A 143 11.03 9.99 8.16
C THR A 143 10.85 10.07 9.67
N PHE A 144 10.08 9.14 10.26
CA PHE A 144 9.64 9.22 11.67
C PHE A 144 10.23 8.15 12.57
N ARG A 145 10.99 7.21 12.04
CA ARG A 145 11.66 6.10 12.75
C ARG A 145 10.67 5.06 13.26
N ASN A 146 10.02 5.31 14.38
CA ASN A 146 9.08 4.37 15.00
C ASN A 146 7.66 4.76 14.60
N VAL A 147 6.94 3.84 13.96
CA VAL A 147 5.59 4.10 13.43
C VAL A 147 4.65 2.95 13.76
N PRO A 148 3.35 3.18 13.94
CA PRO A 148 2.37 2.09 14.08
C PRO A 148 2.40 1.18 12.85
N TYR A 149 2.66 -0.11 13.05
CA TYR A 149 2.70 -1.09 11.96
C TYR A 149 1.55 -2.08 12.07
N THR A 150 0.74 -2.18 11.03
CA THR A 150 -0.35 -3.15 10.92
C THR A 150 -0.54 -3.64 9.49
N THR A 151 -0.85 -4.93 9.34
CA THR A 151 -1.24 -5.56 8.08
C THR A 151 -2.72 -5.94 8.06
N LYS A 152 -3.46 -5.58 9.12
CA LYS A 152 -4.90 -5.81 9.21
C LYS A 152 -5.66 -4.61 8.66
N PRO A 153 -6.71 -4.83 7.85
CA PRO A 153 -7.59 -3.76 7.43
C PRO A 153 -8.41 -3.23 8.62
N SER A 154 -8.75 -1.95 8.58
CA SER A 154 -9.72 -1.34 9.48
C SER A 154 -11.10 -1.50 8.85
N ILE A 155 -11.88 -2.48 9.32
CA ILE A 155 -13.15 -2.90 8.71
C ILE A 155 -14.38 -2.48 9.53
N ASN A 156 -14.20 -2.16 10.79
CA ASN A 156 -15.28 -1.78 11.70
C ASN A 156 -14.83 -0.66 12.64
N ASP A 157 -15.81 0.02 13.25
CA ASP A 157 -15.60 1.15 14.17
C ASP A 157 -15.19 0.71 15.60
N GLU A 158 -14.64 -0.49 15.78
CA GLU A 158 -14.15 -0.94 17.07
C GLU A 158 -12.95 -0.08 17.51
N THR A 159 -13.17 0.72 18.54
CA THR A 159 -12.21 1.76 19.00
C THR A 159 -10.85 1.19 19.40
N GLU A 160 -10.78 -0.06 19.86
CA GLU A 160 -9.53 -0.73 20.25
C GLU A 160 -8.63 -1.04 19.05
N ALA A 161 -9.19 -1.20 17.85
CA ALA A 161 -8.43 -1.47 16.63
C ALA A 161 -7.57 -0.27 16.16
N TYR A 162 -7.87 0.94 16.65
CA TYR A 162 -7.17 2.17 16.23
C TYR A 162 -5.98 2.54 17.13
N ILE A 163 -5.81 1.90 18.29
CA ILE A 163 -4.70 2.17 19.21
C ILE A 163 -3.57 1.16 18.94
N ILE A 164 -2.76 1.45 17.94
CA ILE A 164 -1.62 0.61 17.56
C ILE A 164 -0.33 1.22 18.12
N PRO A 165 0.43 0.50 18.97
CA PRO A 165 1.71 0.98 19.46
C PRO A 165 2.71 1.22 18.33
N ALA A 166 3.62 2.18 18.51
CA ALA A 166 4.69 2.39 17.56
C ALA A 166 5.65 1.20 17.54
N THR A 167 5.91 0.68 16.34
CA THR A 167 6.87 -0.39 16.09
C THR A 167 8.25 0.20 15.82
N PRO A 168 9.33 -0.32 16.41
CA PRO A 168 10.69 0.16 16.18
C PRO A 168 11.10 0.07 14.69
N PHE A 169 11.87 1.05 14.23
CA PHE A 169 12.33 1.15 12.84
C PHE A 169 12.86 -0.16 12.25
N ASN A 170 13.79 -0.82 12.94
CA ASN A 170 14.40 -2.05 12.43
C ASN A 170 13.36 -3.17 12.29
N ALA A 171 12.41 -3.27 13.22
CA ALA A 171 11.34 -4.25 13.15
C ALA A 171 10.37 -3.97 11.99
N VAL A 172 10.11 -2.69 11.68
CA VAL A 172 9.35 -2.32 10.48
C VAL A 172 10.11 -2.76 9.23
N ILE A 173 11.38 -2.39 9.07
CA ILE A 173 12.21 -2.77 7.91
C ILE A 173 12.25 -4.29 7.73
N ASP A 174 12.48 -5.04 8.80
CA ASP A 174 12.49 -6.51 8.75
C ASP A 174 11.15 -7.08 8.28
N SER A 175 10.05 -6.53 8.79
CA SER A 175 8.70 -6.96 8.38
C SER A 175 8.43 -6.67 6.90
N LEU A 176 8.83 -5.50 6.39
CA LEU A 176 8.67 -5.14 4.98
C LEU A 176 9.48 -6.06 4.07
N ILE A 177 10.71 -6.40 4.46
CA ILE A 177 11.55 -7.35 3.71
C ILE A 177 10.87 -8.73 3.67
N ILE A 178 10.43 -9.24 4.82
CA ILE A 178 9.76 -10.56 4.90
C ILE A 178 8.50 -10.59 4.03
N ASP A 179 7.66 -9.56 4.10
CA ASP A 179 6.44 -9.47 3.31
C ASP A 179 6.74 -9.46 1.80
N LEU A 180 7.71 -8.64 1.36
CA LEU A 180 8.06 -8.54 -0.06
C LEU A 180 8.78 -9.79 -0.59
N GLU A 181 9.67 -10.38 0.19
CA GLU A 181 10.34 -11.66 -0.18
C GLU A 181 9.33 -12.77 -0.44
N LYS A 182 8.25 -12.81 0.32
CA LYS A 182 7.18 -13.81 0.18
C LYS A 182 6.41 -13.68 -1.13
N VAL A 183 6.17 -12.44 -1.59
CA VAL A 183 5.26 -12.17 -2.72
C VAL A 183 5.95 -11.75 -4.01
N LYS A 184 7.26 -11.47 -3.99
CA LYS A 184 8.00 -10.89 -5.12
C LYS A 184 7.88 -11.68 -6.43
N ASP A 185 7.80 -13.01 -6.34
CA ASP A 185 7.76 -13.89 -7.50
C ASP A 185 6.35 -14.05 -8.08
N ASP A 186 5.32 -13.67 -7.32
CA ASP A 186 3.93 -13.64 -7.76
C ASP A 186 3.59 -12.35 -8.53
N ALA A 187 4.39 -11.30 -8.36
CA ALA A 187 4.18 -10.03 -9.03
C ALA A 187 4.32 -10.11 -10.55
N VAL A 188 3.51 -9.34 -11.25
CA VAL A 188 3.51 -9.25 -12.71
C VAL A 188 4.89 -8.78 -13.20
N ARG A 189 5.44 -9.47 -14.19
CA ARG A 189 6.68 -9.03 -14.84
C ARG A 189 6.45 -7.89 -15.80
N ARG A 190 5.34 -7.95 -16.55
CA ARG A 190 4.95 -6.99 -17.58
C ARG A 190 3.44 -7.05 -17.74
N TYR A 191 2.76 -5.91 -17.71
CA TYR A 191 1.30 -5.82 -17.86
C TYR A 191 0.85 -6.08 -19.29
N TYR A 192 1.66 -5.68 -20.29
CA TYR A 192 1.41 -5.92 -21.71
C TYR A 192 2.65 -6.48 -22.40
N THR A 193 2.44 -7.46 -23.26
CA THR A 193 3.47 -8.09 -24.09
C THR A 193 3.56 -7.48 -25.48
N ASP A 194 2.49 -6.81 -25.93
CA ASP A 194 2.44 -6.15 -27.24
C ASP A 194 3.02 -4.74 -27.15
N GLU A 195 4.11 -4.49 -27.85
CA GLU A 195 4.82 -3.19 -27.87
C GLU A 195 3.99 -2.08 -28.53
N SER A 196 2.95 -2.41 -29.29
CA SER A 196 2.04 -1.46 -29.93
C SER A 196 0.99 -0.90 -28.99
N VAL A 197 0.76 -1.52 -27.80
CA VAL A 197 -0.26 -1.13 -26.83
C VAL A 197 0.38 -0.54 -25.60
N ASN A 198 0.02 0.69 -25.29
CA ASN A 198 0.25 1.46 -24.05
C ASN A 198 1.19 0.85 -22.99
N GLN A 199 2.50 1.03 -23.18
CA GLN A 199 3.51 0.57 -22.21
C GLN A 199 3.46 1.36 -20.88
N TRP A 200 2.63 2.40 -20.77
CA TRP A 200 2.55 3.26 -19.60
C TRP A 200 2.25 2.49 -18.30
N GLN A 201 1.46 1.42 -18.36
CA GLN A 201 1.18 0.60 -17.16
C GLN A 201 2.43 -0.11 -16.61
N ASN A 202 3.39 -0.43 -17.45
CA ASN A 202 4.64 -1.04 -16.98
C ASN A 202 5.53 -0.07 -16.20
N SER A 203 5.31 1.24 -16.35
CA SER A 203 6.02 2.30 -15.63
C SER A 203 5.21 2.94 -14.51
N SER A 204 3.87 2.85 -14.57
CA SER A 204 2.98 3.48 -13.58
C SER A 204 2.45 2.50 -12.53
N LYS A 205 2.51 1.19 -12.79
CA LYS A 205 2.08 0.15 -11.85
C LYS A 205 3.26 -0.62 -11.28
N ILE A 206 3.04 -1.20 -10.09
CA ILE A 206 4.02 -2.09 -9.47
C ILE A 206 4.22 -3.33 -10.35
N THR A 207 5.47 -3.56 -10.72
CA THR A 207 5.94 -4.78 -11.37
C THR A 207 6.89 -5.52 -10.44
N ARG A 208 7.26 -6.76 -10.80
CA ARG A 208 8.31 -7.51 -10.09
C ARG A 208 9.61 -6.69 -9.93
N TRP A 209 9.95 -5.92 -10.94
CA TRP A 209 11.17 -5.09 -10.95
C TRP A 209 11.08 -3.92 -9.97
N ALA A 210 9.89 -3.35 -9.79
CA ALA A 210 9.64 -2.35 -8.77
C ALA A 210 9.80 -2.94 -7.35
N ILE A 211 9.32 -4.18 -7.13
CA ILE A 211 9.53 -4.89 -5.85
C ILE A 211 11.02 -5.16 -5.62
N TYR A 212 11.77 -5.58 -6.64
CA TYR A 212 13.21 -5.79 -6.50
C TYR A 212 13.95 -4.49 -6.18
N ALA A 213 13.59 -3.38 -6.83
CA ALA A 213 14.16 -2.08 -6.51
C ALA A 213 13.87 -1.64 -5.06
N LEU A 214 12.64 -1.88 -4.59
CA LEU A 214 12.26 -1.60 -3.20
C LEU A 214 13.00 -2.51 -2.21
N LEU A 215 13.16 -3.80 -2.51
CA LEU A 215 13.97 -4.72 -1.70
C LEU A 215 15.44 -4.30 -1.65
N ALA A 216 16.02 -3.85 -2.77
CA ALA A 216 17.39 -3.35 -2.79
C ALA A 216 17.58 -2.17 -1.82
N ASP A 217 16.65 -1.21 -1.81
CA ASP A 217 16.70 -0.06 -0.91
C ASP A 217 16.45 -0.46 0.55
N LEU A 218 15.49 -1.36 0.84
CA LEU A 218 15.25 -1.88 2.19
C LEU A 218 16.47 -2.62 2.76
N TYR A 219 17.12 -3.46 1.97
CA TYR A 219 18.35 -4.14 2.37
C TYR A 219 19.51 -3.16 2.59
N LEU A 220 19.60 -2.11 1.77
CA LEU A 220 20.57 -1.02 1.96
C LEU A 220 20.38 -0.35 3.33
N TRP A 221 19.14 -0.01 3.70
CA TRP A 221 18.81 0.60 4.99
C TRP A 221 18.99 -0.34 6.17
N LYS A 222 18.87 -1.64 5.95
CA LYS A 222 19.19 -2.68 6.95
C LYS A 222 20.68 -2.87 7.14
N GLY A 223 21.53 -2.44 6.18
CA GLY A 223 22.97 -2.70 6.16
C GLY A 223 23.35 -4.07 5.61
N ASP A 224 22.43 -4.74 4.93
CA ASP A 224 22.65 -6.00 4.23
C ASP A 224 23.06 -5.74 2.78
N TRP A 225 24.34 -5.43 2.61
CA TRP A 225 24.91 -5.02 1.32
C TRP A 225 24.84 -6.10 0.25
N ASP A 226 25.02 -7.35 0.62
CA ASP A 226 25.03 -8.48 -0.32
C ASP A 226 23.64 -8.67 -0.96
N ASN A 227 22.59 -8.65 -0.17
CA ASN A 227 21.23 -8.72 -0.70
C ASN A 227 20.84 -7.45 -1.45
N SER A 228 21.27 -6.27 -1.02
CA SER A 228 21.04 -5.02 -1.75
C SER A 228 21.65 -5.10 -3.16
N ILE A 229 22.92 -5.49 -3.29
CA ILE A 229 23.61 -5.65 -4.58
C ILE A 229 22.89 -6.68 -5.45
N LYS A 230 22.54 -7.85 -4.89
CA LYS A 230 21.80 -8.90 -5.60
C LYS A 230 20.52 -8.37 -6.26
N TYR A 231 19.72 -7.59 -5.54
CA TYR A 231 18.48 -7.05 -6.09
C TYR A 231 18.73 -5.91 -7.08
N CYS A 232 19.76 -5.10 -6.90
CA CYS A 232 20.22 -4.12 -7.93
C CYS A 232 20.58 -4.83 -9.24
N ASP A 233 21.36 -5.90 -9.18
CA ASP A 233 21.78 -6.66 -10.36
C ASP A 233 20.57 -7.25 -11.09
N LEU A 234 19.60 -7.81 -10.38
CA LEU A 234 18.36 -8.35 -10.97
C LEU A 234 17.56 -7.26 -11.75
N VAL A 235 17.54 -6.02 -11.25
CA VAL A 235 16.87 -4.90 -11.94
C VAL A 235 17.68 -4.46 -13.16
N ILE A 236 19.02 -4.41 -13.07
CA ILE A 236 19.90 -3.99 -14.15
C ILE A 236 19.85 -5.02 -15.29
N ASP A 237 19.95 -6.30 -14.97
CA ASP A 237 19.98 -7.38 -15.97
C ASP A 237 18.64 -7.51 -16.73
N HIS A 238 17.52 -7.12 -16.11
CA HIS A 238 16.24 -7.07 -16.82
C HIS A 238 16.22 -6.07 -17.98
N LYS A 239 17.03 -5.01 -17.93
CA LYS A 239 17.09 -3.97 -18.97
C LYS A 239 18.06 -4.30 -20.11
N ARG A 240 18.80 -5.39 -19.99
CA ARG A 240 19.72 -5.91 -21.03
C ARG A 240 19.04 -6.97 -21.90
#